data_4b1682204160fdda158ad2240097c620
#
_entry.id   4b1682204160fdda158ad2240097c620
#
_cell.length_a   1.000
_cell.length_b   1.000
_cell.length_c   1.000
_cell.angle_alpha   90.00
_cell.angle_beta   90.00
_cell.angle_gamma   90.00
#
_symmetry.space_group_name_H-M   'P 1'
#
loop_
_entity.id
_entity.type
_entity.pdbx_description
1 polymer ?
#
loop_
_entity_poly.entity_id
_entity_poly.type
_entity_poly.pdbx_seq_one_letter_code
_entity_poly.pdbx_strand_id
1 'polypeptide(L)'
;MRKLPNNRQTRPVRDLHDPVAERNIISGLFSHGSEIFFDIDNLLVENDFYFPDNKLVYAAIAKLIKDEGVTQPQVSAVLAAVNTVDQGLVAKYSLEESLNILVENKLTIENTMPSAIKVSKLGKAR
;
A
#
# COMPACT_ATOMS: atom_id res chain seq x y z
N MET A 1 -25.66 11.20 30.80
CA MET A 1 -25.20 10.77 30.49
C MET A 1 -24.70 10.44 29.66
N ARG A 2 -24.71 10.31 29.43
CA ARG A 2 -24.29 9.74 28.73
C ARG A 2 -23.40 10.14 27.92
N LYS A 3 -22.57 10.56 27.83
CA LYS A 3 -21.53 11.02 27.26
C LYS A 3 -20.93 10.24 26.24
N LEU A 4 -21.15 9.14 26.23
CA LEU A 4 -20.62 8.19 25.34
C LEU A 4 -20.79 8.51 23.88
N PRO A 5 -21.93 8.99 23.45
CA PRO A 5 -22.11 9.31 22.04
C PRO A 5 -21.10 10.31 21.53
N ASN A 6 -20.67 11.19 22.41
CA ASN A 6 -19.74 12.22 21.99
C ASN A 6 -18.42 11.67 21.52
N ASN A 7 -17.97 10.58 22.11
CA ASN A 7 -16.71 10.01 21.72
C ASN A 7 -16.70 9.58 20.27
N ARG A 8 -17.82 9.06 19.81
CA ARG A 8 -17.90 8.62 18.43
C ARG A 8 -17.96 9.76 17.47
N GLN A 9 -18.58 10.84 17.90
CA GLN A 9 -18.75 12.00 17.05
C GLN A 9 -17.44 12.73 16.80
N THR A 10 -16.50 12.53 17.70
CA THR A 10 -15.22 13.19 17.60
C THR A 10 -14.14 12.24 17.13
N ARG A 11 -14.52 11.33 16.25
CA ARG A 11 -13.58 10.34 15.73
C ARG A 11 -12.36 11.03 15.12
N PRO A 12 -11.17 10.65 15.55
CA PRO A 12 -9.96 11.32 15.06
C PRO A 12 -9.64 10.94 13.62
N VAL A 13 -8.85 11.80 12.99
CA VAL A 13 -8.42 11.60 11.61
C VAL A 13 -7.67 10.28 11.45
N ARG A 14 -6.95 9.83 12.48
CA ARG A 14 -6.19 8.60 12.39
C ARG A 14 -7.07 7.38 12.12
N ASP A 15 -8.38 7.49 12.36
CA ASP A 15 -9.29 6.40 12.03
C ASP A 15 -9.55 6.29 10.53
N LEU A 16 -9.04 7.24 9.75
CA LEU A 16 -9.18 7.23 8.29
C LEU A 16 -7.97 6.60 7.62
N HIS A 17 -7.36 5.63 8.26
CA HIS A 17 -6.29 4.84 7.66
C HIS A 17 -6.33 3.42 8.20
N ASP A 18 -5.71 2.51 7.47
CA ASP A 18 -5.71 1.09 7.82
C ASP A 18 -4.38 0.47 7.37
N PRO A 19 -3.45 0.28 8.30
CA PRO A 19 -2.13 -0.26 7.92
C PRO A 19 -2.21 -1.67 7.38
N VAL A 20 -3.15 -2.49 7.87
CA VAL A 20 -3.28 -3.86 7.38
C VAL A 20 -3.76 -3.86 5.93
N ALA A 21 -4.77 -3.04 5.62
CA ALA A 21 -5.28 -2.95 4.25
C ALA A 21 -4.19 -2.46 3.29
N GLU A 22 -3.41 -1.46 3.71
CA GLU A 22 -2.32 -0.97 2.85
C GLU A 22 -1.29 -2.06 2.58
N ARG A 23 -0.90 -2.81 3.60
CA ARG A 23 0.07 -3.88 3.42
C ARG A 23 -0.50 -5.03 2.59
N ASN A 24 -1.80 -5.29 2.70
CA ASN A 24 -2.43 -6.32 1.88
C ASN A 24 -2.34 -5.99 0.39
N ILE A 25 -2.50 -4.72 0.04
CA ILE A 25 -2.34 -4.30 -1.35
C ILE A 25 -0.93 -4.59 -1.84
N ILE A 26 0.07 -4.21 -1.04
CA ILE A 26 1.47 -4.43 -1.41
C ILE A 26 1.75 -5.93 -1.57
N SER A 27 1.28 -6.73 -0.60
CA SER A 27 1.46 -8.19 -0.66
C SER A 27 0.83 -8.77 -1.91
N GLY A 28 -0.39 -8.35 -2.24
CA GLY A 28 -1.07 -8.83 -3.45
C GLY A 28 -0.34 -8.44 -4.71
N LEU A 29 0.24 -7.25 -4.75
CA LEU A 29 1.00 -6.81 -5.91
C LEU A 29 2.27 -7.64 -6.10
N PHE A 30 2.95 -8.01 -5.02
CA PHE A 30 4.09 -8.91 -5.15
C PHE A 30 3.67 -10.31 -5.60
N SER A 31 2.50 -10.78 -5.15
CA SER A 31 2.03 -12.10 -5.51
C SER A 31 1.52 -12.20 -6.94
N HIS A 32 0.85 -11.16 -7.43
CA HIS A 32 0.13 -11.22 -8.70
C HIS A 32 0.65 -10.24 -9.75
N GLY A 33 1.41 -9.23 -9.34
CA GLY A 33 2.06 -8.32 -10.27
C GLY A 33 1.10 -7.57 -11.17
N SER A 34 1.44 -7.52 -12.45
CA SER A 34 0.65 -6.75 -13.42
C SER A 34 -0.76 -7.31 -13.61
N GLU A 35 -0.98 -8.58 -13.25
CA GLU A 35 -2.29 -9.19 -13.37
C GLU A 35 -3.35 -8.44 -12.58
N ILE A 36 -2.98 -7.92 -11.41
CA ILE A 36 -3.92 -7.23 -10.54
C ILE A 36 -3.66 -5.72 -10.48
N PHE A 37 -2.46 -5.28 -10.87
CA PHE A 37 -2.05 -3.90 -10.69
C PHE A 37 -3.01 -2.91 -11.36
N PHE A 38 -3.40 -3.17 -12.60
CA PHE A 38 -4.20 -2.20 -13.32
C PHE A 38 -5.60 -2.06 -12.75
N ASP A 39 -6.14 -3.13 -12.19
CA ASP A 39 -7.43 -3.06 -11.49
C ASP A 39 -7.30 -2.20 -10.23
N ILE A 40 -6.20 -2.35 -9.49
CA ILE A 40 -5.96 -1.55 -8.29
C ILE A 40 -5.74 -0.08 -8.68
N ASP A 41 -4.97 0.17 -9.73
CA ASP A 41 -4.64 1.52 -10.15
C ASP A 41 -5.89 2.28 -10.65
N ASN A 42 -6.90 1.57 -11.08
CA ASN A 42 -8.18 2.18 -11.45
C ASN A 42 -9.00 2.59 -10.23
N LEU A 43 -8.72 2.01 -9.06
CA LEU A 43 -9.48 2.29 -7.84
C LEU A 43 -8.85 3.37 -6.98
N LEU A 44 -7.53 3.45 -6.94
CA LEU A 44 -6.84 4.35 -6.02
C LEU A 44 -5.61 4.96 -6.66
N VAL A 45 -5.11 6.01 -6.04
CA VAL A 45 -3.85 6.64 -6.42
C VAL A 45 -2.90 6.56 -5.24
N GLU A 46 -1.60 6.85 -5.49
CA GLU A 46 -0.61 6.71 -4.42
C GLU A 46 -0.94 7.58 -3.21
N ASN A 47 -1.55 8.74 -3.41
CA ASN A 47 -1.92 9.62 -2.30
C ASN A 47 -3.02 9.07 -1.42
N ASP A 48 -3.70 8.01 -1.82
CA ASP A 48 -4.68 7.34 -0.98
C ASP A 48 -4.01 6.54 0.14
N PHE A 49 -2.73 6.22 0.00
CA PHE A 49 -1.97 5.58 1.06
C PHE A 49 -1.64 6.61 2.14
N TYR A 50 -1.87 6.24 3.38
CA TYR A 50 -1.60 7.11 4.51
C TYR A 50 -0.13 7.05 4.95
N PHE A 51 0.44 5.84 4.97
CA PHE A 51 1.78 5.64 5.51
C PHE A 51 2.83 5.93 4.43
N PRO A 52 3.83 6.78 4.74
CA PRO A 52 4.78 7.23 3.71
C PRO A 52 5.56 6.10 3.05
N ASP A 53 5.93 5.06 3.81
CA ASP A 53 6.65 3.94 3.25
C ASP A 53 5.79 3.16 2.27
N ASN A 54 4.52 2.91 2.62
CA ASN A 54 3.61 2.22 1.72
C ASN A 54 3.34 3.04 0.46
N LYS A 55 3.21 4.35 0.62
CA LYS A 55 3.01 5.23 -0.52
C LYS A 55 4.17 5.14 -1.51
N LEU A 56 5.39 5.19 -1.03
CA LEU A 56 6.56 5.10 -1.91
C LEU A 56 6.74 3.72 -2.51
N VAL A 57 6.43 2.66 -1.76
CA VAL A 57 6.49 1.31 -2.30
C VAL A 57 5.47 1.14 -3.42
N TYR A 58 4.24 1.62 -3.22
CA TYR A 58 3.23 1.54 -4.28
C TYR A 58 3.68 2.30 -5.53
N ALA A 59 4.22 3.51 -5.34
CA ALA A 59 4.69 4.31 -6.47
C ALA A 59 5.82 3.60 -7.21
N ALA A 60 6.73 2.94 -6.48
CA ALA A 60 7.82 2.19 -7.08
C ALA A 60 7.30 1.01 -7.89
N ILE A 61 6.34 0.26 -7.34
CA ILE A 61 5.75 -0.87 -8.05
C ILE A 61 5.04 -0.37 -9.31
N ALA A 62 4.30 0.72 -9.20
CA ALA A 62 3.60 1.30 -10.34
C ALA A 62 4.57 1.68 -11.44
N LYS A 63 5.69 2.30 -11.08
CA LYS A 63 6.69 2.69 -12.06
C LYS A 63 7.29 1.47 -12.76
N LEU A 64 7.62 0.43 -12.00
CA LEU A 64 8.19 -0.78 -12.59
C LEU A 64 7.23 -1.42 -13.59
N ILE A 65 5.95 -1.48 -13.25
CA ILE A 65 4.97 -2.12 -14.11
C ILE A 65 4.62 -1.24 -15.31
N LYS A 66 4.32 0.04 -15.06
CA LYS A 66 3.83 0.93 -16.13
C LYS A 66 4.95 1.39 -17.06
N ASP A 67 6.08 1.79 -16.49
CA ASP A 67 7.14 2.42 -17.27
C ASP A 67 8.17 1.43 -17.77
N GLU A 68 8.41 0.36 -17.02
CA GLU A 68 9.47 -0.58 -17.37
C GLU A 68 8.94 -1.94 -17.81
N GLY A 69 7.62 -2.12 -17.83
CA GLY A 69 7.02 -3.34 -18.35
C GLY A 69 7.23 -4.58 -17.48
N VAL A 70 7.57 -4.39 -16.20
CA VAL A 70 7.76 -5.50 -15.29
C VAL A 70 6.41 -6.16 -15.00
N THR A 71 6.35 -7.50 -15.11
CA THR A 71 5.12 -8.21 -14.83
C THR A 71 5.04 -8.69 -13.38
N GLN A 72 6.19 -8.99 -12.78
CA GLN A 72 6.25 -9.52 -11.43
C GLN A 72 7.33 -8.76 -10.67
N PRO A 73 6.97 -7.72 -9.89
CA PRO A 73 7.99 -6.93 -9.19
C PRO A 73 8.77 -7.78 -8.19
N GLN A 74 10.06 -7.53 -8.10
CA GLN A 74 10.92 -8.18 -7.13
C GLN A 74 11.26 -7.19 -6.02
N VAL A 75 11.46 -7.69 -4.82
CA VAL A 75 11.78 -6.82 -3.68
C VAL A 75 12.99 -5.95 -3.97
N SER A 76 14.05 -6.53 -4.52
CA SER A 76 15.27 -5.77 -4.78
C SER A 76 15.04 -4.62 -5.76
N ALA A 77 14.23 -4.83 -6.78
CA ALA A 77 13.92 -3.78 -7.74
C ALA A 77 13.09 -2.66 -7.11
N VAL A 78 12.12 -3.03 -6.25
CA VAL A 78 11.30 -2.06 -5.55
C VAL A 78 12.16 -1.23 -4.59
N LEU A 79 13.06 -1.89 -3.85
CA LEU A 79 13.94 -1.18 -2.92
C LEU A 79 14.85 -0.20 -3.66
N ALA A 80 15.38 -0.61 -4.81
CA ALA A 80 16.21 0.27 -5.61
C ALA A 80 15.42 1.49 -6.08
N ALA A 81 14.18 1.29 -6.51
CA ALA A 81 13.35 2.40 -6.97
C ALA A 81 12.98 3.34 -5.83
N VAL A 82 12.66 2.82 -4.65
CA VAL A 82 12.37 3.65 -3.48
C VAL A 82 13.61 4.45 -3.10
N ASN A 83 14.78 3.80 -3.11
CA ASN A 83 16.02 4.43 -2.72
C ASN A 83 16.40 5.58 -3.66
N THR A 84 15.98 5.52 -4.91
CA THR A 84 16.20 6.60 -5.86
C THR A 84 15.44 7.87 -5.47
N VAL A 85 14.25 7.69 -4.89
CA VAL A 85 13.40 8.81 -4.49
C VAL A 85 13.76 9.31 -3.10
N ASP A 86 14.03 8.40 -2.17
CA ASP A 86 14.31 8.77 -0.78
C ASP A 86 15.32 7.79 -0.20
N GLN A 87 16.58 8.19 -0.18
CA GLN A 87 17.68 7.30 0.20
C GLN A 87 17.59 6.83 1.64
N GLY A 88 17.00 7.61 2.53
CA GLY A 88 16.93 7.25 3.95
C GLY A 88 15.78 6.35 4.31
N LEU A 89 14.78 6.27 3.46
CA LEU A 89 13.53 5.63 3.83
C LEU A 89 13.65 4.13 3.96
N VAL A 90 14.45 3.49 3.11
CA VAL A 90 14.65 2.03 3.17
C VAL A 90 15.18 1.61 4.54
N ALA A 91 16.20 2.33 5.03
CA ALA A 91 16.76 2.01 6.34
C ALA A 91 15.83 2.43 7.47
N LYS A 92 15.21 3.60 7.34
CA LYS A 92 14.36 4.15 8.39
C LYS A 92 13.20 3.21 8.76
N TYR A 93 12.61 2.57 7.77
CA TYR A 93 11.46 1.70 7.99
C TYR A 93 11.81 0.21 7.95
N SER A 94 13.09 -0.13 7.90
CA SER A 94 13.52 -1.53 7.73
C SER A 94 12.75 -2.18 6.58
N LEU A 95 12.74 -1.49 5.46
CA LEU A 95 11.82 -1.80 4.38
C LEU A 95 12.10 -3.15 3.75
N GLU A 96 13.38 -3.53 3.65
CA GLU A 96 13.73 -4.82 3.05
C GLU A 96 13.10 -5.98 3.82
N GLU A 97 13.20 -5.95 5.14
CA GLU A 97 12.61 -6.99 5.97
C GLU A 97 11.09 -7.00 5.87
N SER A 98 10.48 -5.80 5.90
CA SER A 98 9.04 -5.68 5.79
C SER A 98 8.52 -6.24 4.48
N LEU A 99 9.17 -5.91 3.36
CA LEU A 99 8.72 -6.38 2.06
C LEU A 99 8.90 -7.88 1.90
N ASN A 100 9.99 -8.43 2.44
CA ASN A 100 10.19 -9.88 2.38
C ASN A 100 9.09 -10.63 3.11
N ILE A 101 8.63 -10.09 4.25
CA ILE A 101 7.51 -10.69 4.96
C ILE A 101 6.24 -10.63 4.12
N LEU A 102 5.99 -9.51 3.48
CA LEU A 102 4.79 -9.37 2.65
C LEU A 102 4.80 -10.32 1.46
N VAL A 103 5.96 -10.55 0.87
CA VAL A 103 6.08 -11.48 -0.25
C VAL A 103 5.70 -12.89 0.18
N GLU A 104 6.05 -13.27 1.39
CA GLU A 104 5.74 -14.60 1.90
C GLU A 104 4.28 -14.81 2.23
N ASN A 105 3.53 -13.73 2.39
CA ASN A 105 2.11 -13.82 2.73
C ASN A 105 1.24 -14.43 1.64
N LYS A 106 1.59 -14.22 0.39
CA LYS A 106 0.89 -14.81 -0.78
C LYS A 106 -0.61 -14.60 -0.75
N LEU A 107 -1.00 -13.34 -0.65
CA LEU A 107 -2.40 -12.97 -0.57
C LEU A 107 -3.10 -13.27 -1.90
N THR A 108 -4.35 -13.77 -1.83
CA THR A 108 -5.14 -14.02 -3.04
C THR A 108 -5.69 -12.71 -3.61
N ILE A 109 -6.13 -12.78 -4.87
CA ILE A 109 -6.77 -11.62 -5.50
C ILE A 109 -8.04 -11.24 -4.74
N GLU A 110 -8.84 -12.24 -4.35
CA GLU A 110 -10.08 -12.00 -3.62
C GLU A 110 -9.85 -11.31 -2.29
N ASN A 111 -8.70 -11.51 -1.67
CA ASN A 111 -8.39 -10.85 -0.41
C ASN A 111 -7.65 -9.53 -0.60
N THR A 112 -7.07 -9.32 -1.77
CA THR A 112 -6.37 -8.07 -2.08
C THR A 112 -7.34 -6.95 -2.49
N MET A 113 -8.30 -7.26 -3.34
CA MET A 113 -9.18 -6.23 -3.89
C MET A 113 -10.03 -5.51 -2.85
N PRO A 114 -10.60 -6.19 -1.84
CA PRO A 114 -11.32 -5.46 -0.80
C PRO A 114 -10.45 -4.46 -0.05
N SER A 115 -9.16 -4.78 0.14
CA SER A 115 -8.24 -3.86 0.77
C SER A 115 -8.00 -2.63 -0.09
N ALA A 116 -7.90 -2.81 -1.41
CA ALA A 116 -7.73 -1.68 -2.32
C ALA A 116 -8.94 -0.76 -2.29
N ILE A 117 -10.14 -1.33 -2.25
CA ILE A 117 -11.36 -0.54 -2.14
C ILE A 117 -11.37 0.25 -0.83
N LYS A 118 -10.97 -0.39 0.26
CA LYS A 118 -10.95 0.27 1.56
C LYS A 118 -9.96 1.43 1.59
N VAL A 119 -8.74 1.21 1.09
CA VAL A 119 -7.72 2.25 1.08
C VAL A 119 -8.17 3.42 0.21
N SER A 120 -8.80 3.13 -0.93
CA SER A 120 -9.33 4.17 -1.79
C SER A 120 -10.36 5.03 -1.05
N LYS A 121 -11.29 4.40 -0.35
CA LYS A 121 -12.32 5.13 0.38
C LYS A 121 -11.73 5.96 1.50
N LEU A 122 -10.80 5.39 2.26
CA LEU A 122 -10.17 6.11 3.37
C LEU A 122 -9.33 7.27 2.86
N GLY A 123 -8.61 7.07 1.77
CA GLY A 123 -7.79 8.12 1.19
C GLY A 123 -8.60 9.30 0.72
N LYS A 124 -9.74 9.03 0.11
CA LYS A 124 -10.60 10.10 -0.41
C LYS A 124 -11.39 10.78 0.69
N ALA A 125 -11.57 10.12 1.83
CA ALA A 125 -12.26 10.71 2.97
C ALA A 125 -11.37 11.62 3.80
N ARG A 126 -10.04 11.46 3.70
CA ARG A 126 -9.12 12.34 4.44
C ARG A 126 -9.04 13.74 3.80
#